data_a19736d4ed15516473dc27b66f60d20a
#
_entry.id   a19736d4ed15516473dc27b66f60d20a
#
_cell.length_a   1.000
_cell.length_b   1.000
_cell.length_c   1.000
_cell.angle_alpha   90.00
_cell.angle_beta   90.00
_cell.angle_gamma   90.00
#
_symmetry.space_group_name_H-M   'P 1'
#
loop_
_entity.id
_entity.type
_entity.pdbx_description
1 polymer ?
#
loop_
_entity_poly.entity_id
_entity_poly.type
_entity_poly.pdbx_seq_one_letter_code
_entity_poly.pdbx_strand_id
1 'polypeptide(L)'
;MIQEIPLGKEYVVATSDFYAPIYESAFRRSKRHIITLGQPRNDIFYDQSGKFHASHQLSKAAKGKKVILYTPTHRKEGKVAFPLEEHFDFKVLNDWCIQNDILFVIRRHFYHKDEKVDFSMYSNITDITERSMDIQELLMDTDILVTDYSSTYIDYLLLDRPVVFYNFDYQDYLEHDRGMYCDYEKAAPGYKAETFEALMEEFERLVQGEDHLSCWILILNINSKCKKEALDLWIHS
;
A
#
# COMPACT_ATOMS: atom_id res chain seq x y z
N MET A 1 -21.32 10.93 14.30
CA MET A 1 -21.54 10.53 15.71
C MET A 1 -20.66 9.32 15.94
N ILE A 2 -19.48 9.50 16.59
CA ILE A 2 -18.57 8.39 16.89
C ILE A 2 -19.21 7.65 18.06
N GLN A 3 -19.63 6.40 17.86
CA GLN A 3 -20.09 5.55 18.95
C GLN A 3 -18.98 5.43 19.99
N GLU A 4 -19.30 5.74 21.25
CA GLU A 4 -18.39 5.47 22.35
C GLU A 4 -18.21 3.95 22.46
N ILE A 5 -17.00 3.48 22.19
CA ILE A 5 -16.63 2.09 22.45
C ILE A 5 -16.66 1.92 23.98
N PRO A 6 -17.41 0.93 24.52
CA PRO A 6 -17.51 0.73 25.96
C PRO A 6 -16.12 0.65 26.60
N LEU A 7 -15.94 1.27 27.76
CA LEU A 7 -14.70 1.29 28.54
C LEU A 7 -14.46 -0.11 29.18
N GLY A 8 -14.18 -1.12 28.34
CA GLY A 8 -13.78 -2.46 28.77
C GLY A 8 -12.26 -2.61 28.88
N LYS A 9 -11.81 -3.82 29.18
CA LYS A 9 -10.38 -4.24 29.25
C LYS A 9 -9.73 -4.37 27.86
N GLU A 10 -10.22 -3.64 26.86
CA GLU A 10 -9.77 -3.75 25.48
C GLU A 10 -8.48 -2.97 25.27
N TYR A 11 -7.55 -3.59 24.59
CA TYR A 11 -6.30 -2.99 24.19
C TYR A 11 -6.37 -2.59 22.71
N VAL A 12 -5.70 -1.49 22.37
CA VAL A 12 -5.48 -1.07 20.98
C VAL A 12 -4.03 -1.36 20.63
N VAL A 13 -3.83 -2.06 19.53
CA VAL A 13 -2.50 -2.39 19.04
C VAL A 13 -2.01 -1.29 18.12
N ALA A 14 -0.90 -0.64 18.48
CA ALA A 14 -0.20 0.30 17.65
C ALA A 14 0.97 -0.38 16.93
N THR A 15 1.28 0.09 15.73
CA THR A 15 2.40 -0.42 14.93
C THR A 15 3.75 0.02 15.48
N SER A 16 3.80 1.19 16.13
CA SER A 16 5.02 1.72 16.73
C SER A 16 4.72 2.70 17.85
N ASP A 17 5.77 3.06 18.60
CA ASP A 17 5.69 4.09 19.62
C ASP A 17 5.39 5.48 19.05
N PHE A 18 5.69 5.69 17.75
CA PHE A 18 5.31 6.91 17.03
C PHE A 18 3.79 7.03 16.89
N TYR A 19 3.10 5.94 16.58
CA TYR A 19 1.64 5.93 16.43
C TYR A 19 0.88 5.82 17.73
N ALA A 20 1.51 5.38 18.82
CA ALA A 20 0.84 5.20 20.10
C ALA A 20 0.10 6.47 20.61
N PRO A 21 0.70 7.69 20.59
CA PRO A 21 0.00 8.93 20.98
C PRO A 21 -1.17 9.28 20.05
N ILE A 22 -1.03 9.00 18.75
CA ILE A 22 -2.11 9.21 17.78
C ILE A 22 -3.29 8.32 18.10
N TYR A 23 -3.05 7.05 18.41
CA TYR A 23 -4.08 6.09 18.78
C TYR A 23 -4.72 6.43 20.14
N GLU A 24 -3.93 6.90 21.11
CA GLU A 24 -4.45 7.41 22.37
C GLU A 24 -5.50 8.51 22.15
N SER A 25 -5.20 9.47 21.30
CA SER A 25 -6.11 10.54 20.92
C SER A 25 -7.30 10.05 20.08
N ALA A 26 -7.03 9.33 18.99
CA ALA A 26 -8.06 8.92 18.03
C ALA A 26 -9.09 7.96 18.64
N PHE A 27 -8.63 7.01 19.45
CA PHE A 27 -9.50 6.02 20.10
C PHE A 27 -9.94 6.42 21.52
N ARG A 28 -9.53 7.61 21.98
CA ARG A 28 -9.81 8.07 23.36
C ARG A 28 -9.45 7.04 24.42
N ARG A 29 -8.29 6.41 24.28
CA ARG A 29 -7.77 5.40 25.20
C ARG A 29 -6.55 5.93 25.94
N SER A 30 -6.41 5.59 27.21
CA SER A 30 -5.19 5.95 27.95
C SER A 30 -4.02 5.07 27.48
N LYS A 31 -2.80 5.62 27.57
CA LYS A 31 -1.54 4.96 27.16
C LYS A 31 -1.41 3.51 27.63
N ARG A 32 -1.90 3.21 28.83
CA ARG A 32 -1.87 1.82 29.40
C ARG A 32 -2.67 0.79 28.60
N HIS A 33 -3.58 1.24 27.72
CA HIS A 33 -4.38 0.39 26.85
C HIS A 33 -3.87 0.39 25.40
N ILE A 34 -2.75 1.06 25.13
CA ILE A 34 -2.09 1.03 23.83
C ILE A 34 -0.88 0.11 23.95
N ILE A 35 -0.83 -0.90 23.11
CA ILE A 35 0.26 -1.89 23.07
C ILE A 35 0.96 -1.78 21.73
N THR A 36 2.26 -1.58 21.73
CA THR A 36 3.07 -1.55 20.51
C THR A 36 3.57 -2.96 20.19
N LEU A 37 2.92 -3.62 19.20
CA LEU A 37 3.23 -5.01 18.82
C LEU A 37 3.35 -5.22 17.30
N GLY A 38 3.07 -4.22 16.49
CA GLY A 38 2.86 -4.43 15.05
C GLY A 38 1.46 -4.97 14.75
N GLN A 39 1.16 -5.18 13.48
CA GLN A 39 -0.14 -5.68 13.04
C GLN A 39 -0.11 -7.19 12.83
N PRO A 40 -0.95 -7.99 13.51
CA PRO A 40 -0.96 -9.45 13.37
C PRO A 40 -1.19 -9.93 11.93
N ARG A 41 -1.90 -9.15 11.10
CA ARG A 41 -2.11 -9.48 9.70
C ARG A 41 -0.81 -9.57 8.88
N ASN A 42 0.27 -8.94 9.37
CA ASN A 42 1.56 -8.92 8.69
C ASN A 42 2.45 -10.13 9.03
N ASP A 43 2.02 -11.00 9.95
CA ASP A 43 2.75 -12.23 10.30
C ASP A 43 2.93 -13.13 9.07
N ILE A 44 2.01 -13.07 8.11
CA ILE A 44 2.08 -13.82 6.85
C ILE A 44 3.36 -13.50 6.05
N PHE A 45 3.90 -12.29 6.15
CA PHE A 45 5.11 -11.88 5.42
C PHE A 45 6.37 -12.62 5.90
N TYR A 46 6.34 -13.15 7.12
CA TYR A 46 7.46 -13.81 7.78
C TYR A 46 7.22 -15.29 8.07
N ASP A 47 6.11 -15.85 7.56
CA ASP A 47 5.73 -17.22 7.84
C ASP A 47 6.58 -18.24 7.09
N GLN A 48 7.71 -18.61 7.68
CA GLN A 48 8.54 -19.72 7.22
C GLN A 48 7.95 -21.10 7.54
N SER A 49 6.91 -21.16 8.37
CA SER A 49 6.32 -22.42 8.83
C SER A 49 5.22 -22.94 7.90
N GLY A 50 4.77 -22.13 6.94
CA GLY A 50 3.64 -22.43 6.06
C GLY A 50 2.29 -22.51 6.79
N LYS A 51 2.19 -21.89 7.97
CA LYS A 51 0.93 -21.81 8.73
C LYS A 51 -0.13 -21.01 7.96
N PHE A 52 0.29 -19.94 7.33
CA PHE A 52 -0.55 -19.10 6.52
C PHE A 52 -0.39 -19.57 5.07
N HIS A 53 -1.35 -20.33 4.57
CA HIS A 53 -1.33 -20.81 3.19
C HIS A 53 -1.67 -19.66 2.23
N ALA A 54 -0.69 -18.82 1.92
CA ALA A 54 -0.84 -17.80 0.90
C ALA A 54 -1.20 -18.47 -0.44
N SER A 55 -2.27 -17.98 -1.07
CA SER A 55 -2.77 -18.58 -2.31
C SER A 55 -1.87 -18.28 -3.52
N HIS A 56 -1.07 -17.21 -3.44
CA HIS A 56 -0.20 -16.71 -4.51
C HIS A 56 -0.93 -16.60 -5.87
N GLN A 57 -2.20 -16.17 -5.81
CA GLN A 57 -3.05 -16.08 -7.00
C GLN A 57 -2.53 -15.06 -7.99
N LEU A 58 -1.97 -13.96 -7.48
CA LEU A 58 -1.44 -12.90 -8.31
C LEU A 58 -0.14 -13.34 -9.00
N SER A 59 0.78 -13.95 -8.28
CA SER A 59 2.00 -14.52 -8.83
C SER A 59 1.71 -15.58 -9.91
N LYS A 60 0.72 -16.45 -9.67
CA LYS A 60 0.27 -17.42 -10.68
C LYS A 60 -0.32 -16.76 -11.92
N ALA A 61 -1.09 -15.67 -11.74
CA ALA A 61 -1.66 -14.90 -12.86
C ALA A 61 -0.59 -14.16 -13.65
N ALA A 62 0.44 -13.67 -12.97
CA ALA A 62 1.55 -12.95 -13.58
C ALA A 62 2.43 -13.83 -14.47
N LYS A 63 2.43 -15.16 -14.27
CA LYS A 63 3.19 -16.12 -15.10
C LYS A 63 4.69 -15.81 -15.20
N GLY A 64 5.29 -15.36 -14.10
CA GLY A 64 6.71 -15.00 -14.02
C GLY A 64 7.02 -13.53 -14.34
N LYS A 65 6.05 -12.74 -14.77
CA LYS A 65 6.22 -11.28 -14.92
C LYS A 65 6.37 -10.60 -13.56
N LYS A 66 7.08 -9.48 -13.54
CA LYS A 66 7.02 -8.58 -12.37
C LYS A 66 5.63 -7.97 -12.21
N VAL A 67 5.23 -7.72 -10.98
CA VAL A 67 3.92 -7.21 -10.66
C VAL A 67 4.02 -5.79 -10.12
N ILE A 68 3.32 -4.85 -10.75
CA ILE A 68 3.03 -3.53 -10.20
C ILE A 68 1.57 -3.56 -9.73
N LEU A 69 1.35 -3.29 -8.45
CA LEU A 69 0.01 -3.23 -7.86
C LEU A 69 -0.37 -1.78 -7.55
N TYR A 70 -1.45 -1.30 -8.17
CA TYR A 70 -2.03 0.01 -7.89
C TYR A 70 -3.23 -0.11 -6.95
N THR A 71 -3.12 0.52 -5.77
CA THR A 71 -4.16 0.52 -4.73
C THR A 71 -4.51 1.93 -4.30
N PRO A 72 -5.34 2.66 -5.06
CA PRO A 72 -5.75 4.02 -4.69
C PRO A 72 -6.71 4.02 -3.50
N THR A 73 -6.66 5.10 -2.73
CA THR A 73 -7.67 5.41 -1.72
C THR A 73 -8.97 5.84 -2.40
N HIS A 74 -10.10 5.46 -1.84
CA HIS A 74 -11.39 6.00 -2.30
C HIS A 74 -11.49 7.51 -2.02
N ARG A 75 -12.30 8.22 -2.81
CA ARG A 75 -12.60 9.64 -2.62
C ARG A 75 -13.98 9.81 -2.00
N LYS A 76 -14.06 10.69 -0.99
CA LYS A 76 -15.31 11.06 -0.30
C LYS A 76 -16.18 9.84 0.06
N GLU A 77 -15.57 8.81 0.61
CA GLU A 77 -16.25 7.55 0.98
C GLU A 77 -16.98 6.87 -0.19
N GLY A 78 -16.44 6.98 -1.40
CA GLY A 78 -17.03 6.43 -2.63
C GLY A 78 -18.21 7.24 -3.19
N LYS A 79 -18.44 8.44 -2.68
CA LYS A 79 -19.50 9.33 -3.19
C LYS A 79 -19.12 10.10 -4.44
N VAL A 80 -17.84 10.09 -4.78
CA VAL A 80 -17.29 10.72 -5.98
C VAL A 80 -16.66 9.65 -6.86
N ALA A 81 -16.96 9.69 -8.15
CA ALA A 81 -16.34 8.80 -9.13
C ALA A 81 -14.82 8.98 -9.14
N PHE A 82 -14.11 7.90 -9.44
CA PHE A 82 -12.68 7.87 -9.59
C PHE A 82 -12.31 7.38 -11.00
N PRO A 83 -12.44 8.25 -12.01
CA PRO A 83 -12.25 7.88 -13.41
C PRO A 83 -10.76 7.68 -13.70
N LEU A 84 -10.33 6.42 -13.74
CA LEU A 84 -8.93 6.05 -13.99
C LEU A 84 -8.43 6.57 -15.34
N GLU A 85 -9.29 6.65 -16.35
CA GLU A 85 -8.96 7.08 -17.71
C GLU A 85 -8.55 8.54 -17.79
N GLU A 86 -8.89 9.35 -16.81
CA GLU A 86 -8.46 10.75 -16.75
C GLU A 86 -7.03 10.90 -16.22
N HIS A 87 -6.51 9.85 -15.56
CA HIS A 87 -5.22 9.87 -14.87
C HIS A 87 -4.20 8.89 -15.44
N PHE A 88 -4.60 8.02 -16.38
CA PHE A 88 -3.72 7.04 -17.00
C PHE A 88 -3.92 7.01 -18.52
N ASP A 89 -2.85 7.09 -19.29
CA ASP A 89 -2.84 6.59 -20.66
C ASP A 89 -2.60 5.08 -20.63
N PHE A 90 -3.68 4.31 -20.58
CA PHE A 90 -3.59 2.85 -20.49
C PHE A 90 -2.95 2.19 -21.70
N LYS A 91 -2.98 2.86 -22.87
CA LYS A 91 -2.28 2.34 -24.05
C LYS A 91 -0.78 2.44 -23.85
N VAL A 92 -0.29 3.61 -23.47
CA VAL A 92 1.14 3.82 -23.20
C VAL A 92 1.61 2.90 -22.07
N LEU A 93 0.83 2.81 -20.97
CA LEU A 93 1.15 1.95 -19.85
C LEU A 93 1.23 0.47 -20.26
N ASN A 94 0.26 -0.02 -21.03
CA ASN A 94 0.24 -1.41 -21.47
C ASN A 94 1.42 -1.74 -22.40
N ASP A 95 1.72 -0.87 -23.35
CA ASP A 95 2.83 -1.04 -24.27
C ASP A 95 4.17 -1.10 -23.50
N TRP A 96 4.33 -0.24 -22.51
CA TRP A 96 5.47 -0.25 -21.61
C TRP A 96 5.54 -1.54 -20.75
N CYS A 97 4.43 -1.97 -20.20
CA CYS A 97 4.34 -3.21 -19.43
C CYS A 97 4.71 -4.45 -20.27
N ILE A 98 4.33 -4.48 -21.54
CA ILE A 98 4.71 -5.55 -22.47
C ILE A 98 6.22 -5.55 -22.71
N GLN A 99 6.82 -4.38 -22.93
CA GLN A 99 8.27 -4.24 -23.20
C GLN A 99 9.14 -4.67 -22.02
N ASN A 100 8.65 -4.48 -20.78
CA ASN A 100 9.40 -4.72 -19.56
C ASN A 100 9.00 -6.02 -18.83
N ASP A 101 8.14 -6.85 -19.43
CA ASP A 101 7.62 -8.09 -18.87
C ASP A 101 6.95 -7.88 -17.49
N ILE A 102 6.07 -6.88 -17.41
CA ILE A 102 5.35 -6.46 -16.22
C ILE A 102 3.85 -6.75 -16.38
N LEU A 103 3.21 -7.12 -15.29
CA LEU A 103 1.75 -7.13 -15.13
C LEU A 103 1.34 -5.95 -14.21
N PHE A 104 0.59 -5.01 -14.74
CA PHE A 104 0.00 -3.92 -13.97
C PHE A 104 -1.37 -4.34 -13.45
N VAL A 105 -1.52 -4.34 -12.13
CA VAL A 105 -2.72 -4.82 -11.44
C VAL A 105 -3.38 -3.66 -10.72
N ILE A 106 -4.67 -3.46 -10.97
CA ILE A 106 -5.48 -2.42 -10.33
C ILE A 106 -6.37 -3.07 -9.30
N ARG A 107 -6.35 -2.54 -8.07
CA ARG A 107 -7.29 -2.90 -7.01
C ARG A 107 -7.79 -1.65 -6.33
N ARG A 108 -8.94 -1.18 -6.77
CA ARG A 108 -9.64 -0.05 -6.14
C ARG A 108 -10.36 -0.50 -4.87
N HIS A 109 -10.76 0.46 -4.06
CA HIS A 109 -11.62 0.18 -2.93
C HIS A 109 -12.99 -0.35 -3.39
N PHE A 110 -13.63 -1.22 -2.61
CA PHE A 110 -14.90 -1.86 -2.99
C PHE A 110 -16.04 -0.84 -3.27
N TYR A 111 -15.94 0.39 -2.80
CA TYR A 111 -16.88 1.47 -3.13
C TYR A 111 -16.92 1.80 -4.63
N HIS A 112 -15.84 1.50 -5.36
CA HIS A 112 -15.71 1.75 -6.79
C HIS A 112 -15.90 0.49 -7.65
N LYS A 113 -16.42 -0.60 -7.07
CA LYS A 113 -16.64 -1.86 -7.79
C LYS A 113 -17.58 -1.75 -8.99
N ASP A 114 -18.51 -0.80 -8.96
CA ASP A 114 -19.50 -0.58 -10.02
C ASP A 114 -18.97 0.36 -11.13
N GLU A 115 -17.83 0.99 -10.93
CA GLU A 115 -17.13 1.80 -11.93
C GLU A 115 -16.28 0.89 -12.81
N LYS A 116 -16.89 0.36 -13.88
CA LYS A 116 -16.21 -0.60 -14.75
C LYS A 116 -15.43 0.10 -15.83
N VAL A 117 -14.14 -0.22 -15.90
CA VAL A 117 -13.28 0.08 -17.04
C VAL A 117 -13.03 -1.23 -17.78
N ASP A 118 -13.18 -1.24 -19.09
CA ASP A 118 -12.91 -2.41 -19.90
C ASP A 118 -11.42 -2.51 -20.24
N PHE A 119 -10.72 -3.37 -19.52
CA PHE A 119 -9.31 -3.67 -19.76
C PHE A 119 -9.08 -4.85 -20.72
N SER A 120 -10.10 -5.41 -21.36
CA SER A 120 -9.99 -6.62 -22.20
C SER A 120 -9.04 -6.45 -23.39
N MET A 121 -8.84 -5.22 -23.86
CA MET A 121 -7.92 -4.87 -24.93
C MET A 121 -6.44 -4.78 -24.51
N TYR A 122 -6.16 -4.79 -23.19
CA TYR A 122 -4.82 -4.65 -22.64
C TYR A 122 -4.33 -5.98 -22.08
N SER A 123 -3.28 -6.53 -22.65
CA SER A 123 -2.78 -7.87 -22.28
C SER A 123 -2.04 -7.89 -20.94
N ASN A 124 -1.49 -6.77 -20.52
CA ASN A 124 -0.65 -6.64 -19.33
C ASN A 124 -1.25 -5.70 -18.27
N ILE A 125 -2.52 -5.37 -18.38
CA ILE A 125 -3.27 -4.62 -17.35
C ILE A 125 -4.48 -5.46 -16.92
N THR A 126 -4.75 -5.54 -15.64
CA THR A 126 -5.92 -6.23 -15.10
C THR A 126 -6.49 -5.53 -13.88
N ASP A 127 -7.81 -5.41 -13.81
CA ASP A 127 -8.53 -4.94 -12.62
C ASP A 127 -9.04 -6.14 -11.82
N ILE A 128 -8.69 -6.19 -10.54
CA ILE A 128 -9.10 -7.23 -9.60
C ILE A 128 -10.01 -6.70 -8.48
N THR A 129 -10.55 -5.50 -8.64
CA THR A 129 -11.38 -4.82 -7.62
C THR A 129 -12.55 -5.68 -7.14
N GLU A 130 -13.19 -6.43 -8.04
CA GLU A 130 -14.31 -7.32 -7.70
C GLU A 130 -13.87 -8.65 -7.07
N ARG A 131 -12.58 -8.98 -7.09
CA ARG A 131 -12.10 -10.26 -6.57
C ARG A 131 -11.89 -10.20 -5.06
N SER A 132 -12.42 -11.21 -4.38
CA SER A 132 -12.18 -11.38 -2.94
C SER A 132 -10.78 -11.96 -2.72
N MET A 133 -9.78 -11.10 -2.65
CA MET A 133 -8.39 -11.47 -2.37
C MET A 133 -7.91 -10.71 -1.13
N ASP A 134 -7.16 -11.38 -0.27
CA ASP A 134 -6.54 -10.74 0.88
C ASP A 134 -5.46 -9.76 0.44
N ILE A 135 -5.41 -8.59 1.08
CA ILE A 135 -4.44 -7.56 0.70
C ILE A 135 -3.01 -7.97 1.03
N GLN A 136 -2.78 -8.65 2.15
CA GLN A 136 -1.45 -9.09 2.53
C GLN A 136 -0.91 -10.13 1.54
N GLU A 137 -1.74 -11.05 1.05
CA GLU A 137 -1.34 -11.98 -0.02
C GLU A 137 -0.98 -11.25 -1.32
N LEU A 138 -1.75 -10.23 -1.69
CA LEU A 138 -1.45 -9.41 -2.86
C LEU A 138 -0.11 -8.68 -2.71
N LEU A 139 0.14 -8.10 -1.54
CA LEU A 139 1.39 -7.40 -1.26
C LEU A 139 2.60 -8.32 -1.34
N MET A 140 2.49 -9.58 -0.88
CA MET A 140 3.57 -10.57 -1.01
C MET A 140 3.95 -10.84 -2.47
N ASP A 141 2.98 -10.87 -3.36
CA ASP A 141 3.17 -11.12 -4.80
C ASP A 141 3.52 -9.86 -5.61
N THR A 142 3.63 -8.69 -4.97
CA THR A 142 3.86 -7.39 -5.60
C THR A 142 5.34 -7.04 -5.58
N ASP A 143 5.91 -6.62 -6.71
CA ASP A 143 7.28 -6.13 -6.82
C ASP A 143 7.38 -4.61 -6.62
N ILE A 144 6.39 -3.85 -7.08
CA ILE A 144 6.29 -2.40 -6.91
C ILE A 144 4.86 -2.06 -6.48
N LEU A 145 4.71 -1.34 -5.37
CA LEU A 145 3.42 -0.81 -4.95
C LEU A 145 3.25 0.63 -5.45
N VAL A 146 2.14 0.88 -6.13
CA VAL A 146 1.66 2.23 -6.43
C VAL A 146 0.45 2.51 -5.57
N THR A 147 0.47 3.59 -4.83
CA THR A 147 -0.64 4.00 -3.97
C THR A 147 -0.69 5.53 -3.86
N ASP A 148 -1.53 6.05 -3.00
CA ASP A 148 -1.66 7.49 -2.75
C ASP A 148 -1.66 7.78 -1.25
N TYR A 149 -2.81 7.96 -0.62
CA TYR A 149 -2.99 8.29 0.80
C TYR A 149 -3.33 7.06 1.66
N SER A 150 -3.33 5.88 1.06
CA SER A 150 -3.67 4.62 1.71
C SER A 150 -2.59 4.19 2.71
N SER A 151 -3.01 3.71 3.88
CA SER A 151 -2.10 3.10 4.86
C SER A 151 -1.52 1.73 4.43
N THR A 152 -1.90 1.22 3.28
CA THR A 152 -1.43 -0.06 2.74
C THR A 152 0.10 -0.08 2.56
N TYR A 153 0.69 1.09 2.21
CA TYR A 153 2.14 1.19 2.08
C TYR A 153 2.88 0.88 3.38
N ILE A 154 2.28 1.16 4.55
CA ILE A 154 2.91 0.91 5.87
C ILE A 154 3.18 -0.58 6.06
N ASP A 155 2.24 -1.43 5.65
CA ASP A 155 2.41 -2.88 5.68
C ASP A 155 3.44 -3.32 4.62
N TYR A 156 3.37 -2.74 3.42
CA TYR A 156 4.25 -3.09 2.31
C TYR A 156 5.72 -2.72 2.55
N LEU A 157 6.00 -1.67 3.33
CA LEU A 157 7.37 -1.31 3.74
C LEU A 157 8.09 -2.45 4.47
N LEU A 158 7.36 -3.38 5.10
CA LEU A 158 7.95 -4.55 5.75
C LEU A 158 8.59 -5.54 4.77
N LEU A 159 8.26 -5.45 3.49
CA LEU A 159 8.81 -6.29 2.42
C LEU A 159 10.06 -5.69 1.77
N ASP A 160 10.45 -4.46 2.15
CA ASP A 160 11.60 -3.72 1.60
C ASP A 160 11.60 -3.65 0.07
N ARG A 161 10.46 -3.31 -0.49
CA ARG A 161 10.24 -3.18 -1.93
C ARG A 161 9.80 -1.77 -2.28
N PRO A 162 9.99 -1.32 -3.56
CA PRO A 162 9.66 0.03 -3.99
C PRO A 162 8.20 0.41 -3.79
N VAL A 163 7.97 1.62 -3.27
CA VAL A 163 6.66 2.27 -3.20
C VAL A 163 6.71 3.56 -4.00
N VAL A 164 5.73 3.75 -4.88
CA VAL A 164 5.52 5.00 -5.62
C VAL A 164 4.19 5.59 -5.18
N PHE A 165 4.20 6.86 -4.81
CA PHE A 165 2.99 7.58 -4.43
C PHE A 165 2.47 8.38 -5.63
N TYR A 166 1.34 7.94 -6.18
CA TYR A 166 0.67 8.62 -7.29
C TYR A 166 -0.43 9.53 -6.74
N ASN A 167 -0.06 10.76 -6.45
CA ASN A 167 -0.85 11.72 -5.66
C ASN A 167 -1.29 12.95 -6.49
N PHE A 168 -1.77 12.71 -7.71
CA PHE A 168 -2.17 13.72 -8.68
C PHE A 168 -3.23 14.73 -8.20
N ASP A 169 -3.99 14.39 -7.16
CA ASP A 169 -5.06 15.20 -6.59
C ASP A 169 -4.79 15.64 -5.13
N TYR A 170 -3.51 15.76 -4.74
CA TYR A 170 -3.11 15.98 -3.34
C TYR A 170 -3.79 17.19 -2.68
N GLN A 171 -3.88 18.32 -3.37
CA GLN A 171 -4.51 19.52 -2.82
C GLN A 171 -6.02 19.33 -2.62
N ASP A 172 -6.71 18.74 -3.61
CA ASP A 172 -8.14 18.46 -3.51
C ASP A 172 -8.44 17.47 -2.37
N TYR A 173 -7.60 16.44 -2.22
CA TYR A 173 -7.73 15.46 -1.14
C TYR A 173 -7.60 16.11 0.25
N LEU A 174 -6.63 17.00 0.45
CA LEU A 174 -6.44 17.70 1.72
C LEU A 174 -7.61 18.63 2.08
N GLU A 175 -8.15 19.33 1.08
CA GLU A 175 -9.18 20.34 1.31
C GLU A 175 -10.58 19.72 1.44
N HIS A 176 -10.86 18.64 0.73
CA HIS A 176 -12.23 18.16 0.54
C HIS A 176 -12.51 16.74 1.00
N ASP A 177 -11.48 15.94 1.39
CA ASP A 177 -11.69 14.57 1.82
C ASP A 177 -11.39 14.39 3.31
N ARG A 178 -10.20 13.94 3.66
CA ARG A 178 -9.79 13.64 5.03
C ARG A 178 -8.51 14.39 5.38
N GLY A 179 -8.50 15.05 6.52
CA GLY A 179 -7.27 15.59 7.06
C GLY A 179 -6.26 14.47 7.38
N MET A 180 -4.98 14.79 7.34
CA MET A 180 -3.91 13.87 7.71
C MET A 180 -3.44 14.15 9.14
N TYR A 181 -3.16 13.11 9.90
CA TYR A 181 -2.59 13.21 11.25
C TYR A 181 -1.09 13.57 11.23
N CYS A 182 -0.43 13.33 10.11
CA CYS A 182 0.99 13.56 9.92
C CYS A 182 1.23 14.37 8.66
N ASP A 183 2.35 15.06 8.62
CA ASP A 183 2.89 15.66 7.41
C ASP A 183 3.13 14.54 6.37
N TYR A 184 2.44 14.61 5.25
CA TYR A 184 2.49 13.61 4.20
C TYR A 184 3.90 13.42 3.64
N GLU A 185 4.65 14.50 3.47
CA GLU A 185 6.02 14.44 2.97
C GLU A 185 6.96 13.63 3.87
N LYS A 186 6.68 13.66 5.18
CA LYS A 186 7.45 12.89 6.17
C LYS A 186 6.93 11.48 6.38
N ALA A 187 5.63 11.28 6.19
CA ALA A 187 4.98 10.00 6.47
C ALA A 187 4.99 9.05 5.27
N ALA A 188 5.01 9.56 4.04
CA ALA A 188 5.01 8.80 2.81
C ALA A 188 6.42 8.75 2.19
N PRO A 189 7.23 7.73 2.54
CA PRO A 189 8.58 7.58 2.03
C PRO A 189 8.55 6.95 0.64
N GLY A 190 9.07 7.59 -0.33
CA GLY A 190 9.09 7.11 -1.70
C GLY A 190 8.89 8.25 -2.68
N TYR A 191 9.01 7.92 -3.95
CA TYR A 191 8.82 8.90 -5.00
C TYR A 191 7.34 9.29 -5.09
N LYS A 192 7.09 10.59 -5.27
CA LYS A 192 5.75 11.17 -5.41
C LYS A 192 5.57 11.65 -6.84
N ALA A 193 4.67 11.00 -7.56
CA ALA A 193 4.30 11.35 -8.92
C ALA A 193 2.97 12.11 -8.90
N GLU A 194 2.98 13.34 -9.38
CA GLU A 194 1.76 14.16 -9.50
C GLU A 194 1.14 14.09 -10.90
N THR A 195 1.86 13.51 -11.87
CA THR A 195 1.39 13.30 -13.23
C THR A 195 1.68 11.90 -13.73
N PHE A 196 0.99 11.47 -14.77
CA PHE A 196 1.23 10.17 -15.38
C PHE A 196 2.64 10.06 -15.99
N GLU A 197 3.15 11.13 -16.57
CA GLU A 197 4.51 11.19 -17.10
C GLU A 197 5.55 10.97 -16.01
N ALA A 198 5.42 11.65 -14.87
CA ALA A 198 6.31 11.46 -13.72
C ALA A 198 6.23 10.04 -13.15
N LEU A 199 5.03 9.42 -13.15
CA LEU A 199 4.86 8.03 -12.77
C LEU A 199 5.63 7.09 -13.72
N MET A 200 5.53 7.32 -15.03
CA MET A 200 6.23 6.50 -16.02
C MET A 200 7.75 6.67 -15.96
N GLU A 201 8.24 7.89 -15.70
CA GLU A 201 9.67 8.15 -15.50
C GLU A 201 10.20 7.37 -14.28
N GLU A 202 9.44 7.33 -13.19
CA GLU A 202 9.85 6.55 -12.01
C GLU A 202 9.82 5.04 -12.27
N PHE A 203 8.84 4.55 -13.03
CA PHE A 203 8.82 3.15 -13.44
C PHE A 203 10.04 2.77 -14.26
N GLU A 204 10.49 3.62 -15.18
CA GLU A 204 11.72 3.39 -15.95
C GLU A 204 12.95 3.28 -15.04
N ARG A 205 13.08 4.18 -14.06
CA ARG A 205 14.20 4.15 -13.11
C ARG A 205 14.23 2.87 -12.30
N LEU A 206 13.05 2.44 -11.79
CA LEU A 206 12.93 1.23 -10.98
C LEU A 206 13.22 -0.05 -11.78
N VAL A 207 12.84 -0.11 -13.06
CA VAL A 207 13.13 -1.25 -13.93
C VAL A 207 14.62 -1.33 -14.26
N GLN A 208 15.30 -0.19 -14.40
CA GLN A 208 16.73 -0.11 -14.64
C GLN A 208 17.57 -0.47 -13.40
N GLY A 209 16.92 -0.71 -12.25
CA GLY A 209 17.57 -1.07 -11.00
C GLY A 209 18.21 0.09 -10.28
N GLU A 210 17.75 1.32 -10.57
CA GLU A 210 18.15 2.46 -9.75
C GLU A 210 17.58 2.32 -8.35
N ASP A 211 18.38 2.70 -7.35
CA ASP A 211 18.04 2.51 -5.94
C ASP A 211 16.70 3.16 -5.59
N HIS A 212 15.74 2.35 -5.17
CA HIS A 212 14.62 2.88 -4.43
C HIS A 212 15.14 3.36 -3.08
N LEU A 213 14.69 4.52 -2.64
CA LEU A 213 14.99 4.99 -1.30
C LEU A 213 14.60 3.89 -0.31
N SER A 214 15.62 3.19 0.20
CA SER A 214 15.40 2.16 1.19
C SER A 214 14.71 2.81 2.39
N CYS A 215 13.47 2.46 2.59
CA CYS A 215 12.61 3.07 3.62
C CYS A 215 12.98 2.66 5.05
N TRP A 216 14.18 2.08 5.24
CA TRP A 216 14.68 1.61 6.53
C TRP A 216 14.53 2.63 7.65
N ILE A 217 14.75 3.92 7.38
CA ILE A 217 14.63 4.96 8.40
C ILE A 217 13.19 5.11 8.88
N LEU A 218 12.21 4.95 7.99
CA LEU A 218 10.80 5.01 8.37
C LEU A 218 10.28 3.71 8.96
N ILE A 219 10.69 2.57 8.43
CA ILE A 219 10.45 1.26 9.06
C ILE A 219 10.95 1.29 10.50
N LEU A 220 12.11 1.88 10.73
CA LEU A 220 12.69 2.07 12.04
C LEU A 220 11.83 2.95 12.95
N ASN A 221 11.16 3.95 12.45
CA ASN A 221 10.26 4.81 13.22
C ASN A 221 8.83 4.28 13.33
N ILE A 222 8.36 3.57 12.29
CA ILE A 222 6.99 3.07 12.21
C ILE A 222 6.83 1.71 12.91
N ASN A 223 7.85 0.84 12.90
CA ASN A 223 7.78 -0.54 13.40
C ASN A 223 8.91 -0.90 14.40
N SER A 224 8.99 -0.23 15.52
CA SER A 224 10.11 -0.36 16.48
C SER A 224 10.34 -1.76 17.06
N LYS A 225 9.37 -2.69 17.01
CA LYS A 225 9.53 -4.08 17.49
C LYS A 225 9.89 -5.10 16.41
N CYS A 226 9.41 -4.95 15.19
CA CYS A 226 9.90 -5.74 14.05
C CYS A 226 11.40 -5.55 13.79
N LYS A 227 11.98 -4.47 14.30
CA LYS A 227 13.41 -4.17 14.23
C LYS A 227 14.33 -5.25 14.78
N LYS A 228 14.00 -5.78 15.95
CA LYS A 228 14.97 -6.62 16.66
C LYS A 228 15.08 -7.98 15.98
N GLU A 229 13.98 -8.53 15.53
CA GLU A 229 13.94 -9.83 14.89
C GLU A 229 14.42 -9.78 13.42
N ALA A 230 14.08 -8.73 12.66
CA ALA A 230 14.59 -8.55 11.30
C ALA A 230 16.08 -8.19 11.28
N LEU A 231 16.56 -7.38 12.25
CA LEU A 231 17.99 -7.08 12.38
C LEU A 231 18.79 -8.31 12.80
N ASP A 232 18.27 -9.11 13.72
CA ASP A 232 18.92 -10.35 14.17
C ASP A 232 19.00 -11.39 13.05
N LEU A 233 18.02 -11.44 12.14
CA LEU A 233 18.08 -12.28 10.94
C LEU A 233 19.12 -11.80 9.92
N TRP A 234 19.34 -10.49 9.80
CA TRP A 234 20.29 -9.93 8.83
C TRP A 234 21.73 -9.96 9.31
N ILE A 235 21.98 -9.91 10.63
CA ILE A 235 23.32 -10.01 11.21
C ILE A 235 23.87 -11.45 11.17
N HIS A 236 22.99 -12.44 11.03
CA HIS A 236 23.33 -13.86 11.03
C HIS A 236 23.18 -14.56 9.66
N SER A 237 22.82 -13.82 8.59
CA SER A 237 22.84 -14.29 7.19
C SER A 237 24.07 -13.74 6.45
#